data_b27d39e3bd1867efb4642b2dad1a0a3a
#
_entry.id   b27d39e3bd1867efb4642b2dad1a0a3a
#
_cell.length_a   1.000
_cell.length_b   1.000
_cell.length_c   1.000
_cell.angle_alpha   90.00
_cell.angle_beta   90.00
_cell.angle_gamma   90.00
#
_symmetry.space_group_name_H-M   'P 1'
#
loop_
_entity.id
_entity.type
_entity.pdbx_description
1 polymer ?
#
loop_
_entity_poly.entity_id
_entity_poly.type
_entity_poly.pdbx_seq_one_letter_code
_entity_poly.pdbx_strand_id
1 'polypeptide(L)'
;MTVAGAFWCSPSELGAAAARWGRRVRCQATPPRSVAPHVLGDVLLHAFPERIGRQLDNDPLRYQLANGKIAHIHPDSPLYGESWLCASELKFDAKQALILRAAPIDQHRLQQDFPERFVEQDVVRWDDRQNALISRRETRYEQIVLSSQSLGKVDAVQAAEALCDLGGQRGLSILPWSDHAQQFRQRVLCLREWFPESGFPDCSDAALLANREHWLKPALLGKSRLEALDAAEISEALFSLFDWPHRQQIEQLAPT
;
A
#
# COMPACT_ATOMS: atom_id res chain seq x y z
N MET A 1 24.21 -1.97 30.93
CA MET A 1 23.12 -2.96 30.75
C MET A 1 23.34 -3.66 29.42
N THR A 2 23.64 -4.95 29.49
CA THR A 2 24.09 -5.82 28.42
C THR A 2 22.92 -6.10 27.48
N VAL A 3 23.01 -5.74 26.21
CA VAL A 3 22.06 -6.16 25.19
C VAL A 3 22.41 -7.58 24.78
N ALA A 4 21.63 -8.51 25.29
CA ALA A 4 21.72 -9.94 24.99
C ALA A 4 21.16 -10.22 23.59
N GLY A 5 21.83 -11.10 22.85
CA GLY A 5 21.21 -11.95 21.84
C GLY A 5 21.38 -11.60 20.39
N ALA A 6 22.55 -11.15 19.93
CA ALA A 6 22.92 -11.41 18.55
C ALA A 6 23.49 -12.84 18.46
N PHE A 7 22.77 -13.73 17.79
CA PHE A 7 23.32 -15.04 17.40
C PHE A 7 24.44 -14.81 16.37
N TRP A 8 25.65 -14.59 16.84
CA TRP A 8 26.83 -14.53 16.00
C TRP A 8 27.28 -15.96 15.73
N CYS A 9 27.00 -16.46 14.54
CA CYS A 9 27.66 -17.66 14.05
C CYS A 9 29.14 -17.38 13.96
N SER A 10 29.99 -18.22 14.59
CA SER A 10 31.44 -18.05 14.51
C SER A 10 31.93 -18.25 13.06
N PRO A 11 33.03 -17.63 12.63
CA PRO A 11 33.60 -17.86 11.30
C PRO A 11 33.79 -19.34 10.98
N SER A 12 34.09 -20.17 11.99
CA SER A 12 34.25 -21.62 11.87
C SER A 12 32.93 -22.33 11.58
N GLU A 13 31.83 -21.91 12.21
CA GLU A 13 30.47 -22.46 11.96
C GLU A 13 29.96 -22.09 10.58
N LEU A 14 30.21 -20.83 10.12
CA LEU A 14 29.89 -20.39 8.76
C LEU A 14 30.70 -21.20 7.73
N GLY A 15 31.99 -21.42 7.96
CA GLY A 15 32.82 -22.25 7.11
C GLY A 15 32.33 -23.70 7.03
N ALA A 16 31.98 -24.29 8.16
CA ALA A 16 31.41 -25.64 8.20
C ALA A 16 30.06 -25.75 7.47
N ALA A 17 29.18 -24.74 7.64
CA ALA A 17 27.92 -24.65 6.92
C ALA A 17 28.14 -24.51 5.40
N ALA A 18 29.03 -23.61 4.96
CA ALA A 18 29.38 -23.44 3.56
C ALA A 18 29.92 -24.72 2.95
N ALA A 19 30.84 -25.44 3.65
CA ALA A 19 31.38 -26.72 3.18
C ALA A 19 30.28 -27.81 3.05
N ARG A 20 29.33 -27.85 4.00
CA ARG A 20 28.20 -28.76 3.95
C ARG A 20 27.28 -28.48 2.75
N TRP A 21 26.96 -27.22 2.49
CA TRP A 21 26.17 -26.81 1.34
C TRP A 21 26.91 -27.05 0.02
N GLY A 22 28.22 -26.73 -0.05
CA GLY A 22 29.06 -27.00 -1.22
C GLY A 22 29.04 -28.46 -1.62
N ARG A 23 29.14 -29.38 -0.64
CA ARG A 23 29.01 -30.83 -0.90
C ARG A 23 27.62 -31.20 -1.44
N ARG A 24 26.55 -30.59 -0.87
CA ARG A 24 25.17 -30.88 -1.29
C ARG A 24 24.87 -30.46 -2.73
N VAL A 25 25.41 -29.30 -3.14
CA VAL A 25 25.26 -28.77 -4.51
C VAL A 25 26.38 -29.24 -5.44
N ARG A 26 27.26 -30.14 -4.96
CA ARG A 26 28.44 -30.67 -5.70
C ARG A 26 29.37 -29.56 -6.21
N CYS A 27 29.46 -28.45 -5.48
CA CYS A 27 30.38 -27.36 -5.80
C CYS A 27 31.80 -27.72 -5.30
N GLN A 28 32.77 -27.76 -6.22
CA GLN A 28 34.18 -28.00 -5.89
C GLN A 28 35.04 -26.74 -5.93
N ALA A 29 34.39 -25.57 -6.13
CA ALA A 29 35.09 -24.30 -6.18
C ALA A 29 35.71 -23.94 -4.83
N THR A 30 36.93 -23.48 -4.85
CA THR A 30 37.59 -22.89 -3.67
C THR A 30 36.97 -21.51 -3.38
N PRO A 31 36.57 -21.22 -2.15
CA PRO A 31 36.01 -19.90 -1.82
C PRO A 31 37.02 -18.78 -2.16
N PRO A 32 36.59 -17.68 -2.77
CA PRO A 32 37.48 -16.55 -3.02
C PRO A 32 37.90 -15.91 -1.69
N ARG A 33 39.12 -15.34 -1.67
CA ARG A 33 39.65 -14.63 -0.48
C ARG A 33 38.90 -13.34 -0.18
N SER A 34 38.36 -12.70 -1.21
CA SER A 34 37.54 -11.50 -1.11
C SER A 34 36.46 -11.52 -2.20
N VAL A 35 35.33 -10.91 -1.93
CA VAL A 35 34.22 -10.77 -2.86
C VAL A 35 33.92 -9.28 -3.02
N ALA A 36 33.80 -8.81 -4.26
CA ALA A 36 33.42 -7.44 -4.52
C ALA A 36 31.99 -7.18 -3.96
N PRO A 37 31.72 -5.99 -3.39
CA PRO A 37 30.44 -5.69 -2.75
C PRO A 37 29.23 -5.95 -3.65
N HIS A 38 29.27 -5.59 -4.93
CA HIS A 38 28.17 -5.84 -5.89
C HIS A 38 27.93 -7.33 -6.13
N VAL A 39 29.01 -8.14 -6.23
CA VAL A 39 28.86 -9.60 -6.38
C VAL A 39 28.21 -10.21 -5.14
N LEU A 40 28.51 -9.69 -3.95
CA LEU A 40 27.79 -10.08 -2.73
C LEU A 40 26.34 -9.67 -2.80
N GLY A 41 26.04 -8.45 -3.27
CA GLY A 41 24.69 -7.95 -3.48
C GLY A 41 23.89 -8.85 -4.43
N ASP A 42 24.48 -9.28 -5.54
CA ASP A 42 23.86 -10.19 -6.51
C ASP A 42 23.49 -11.55 -5.91
N VAL A 43 24.23 -12.03 -4.92
CA VAL A 43 23.87 -13.25 -4.17
C VAL A 43 22.74 -12.96 -3.16
N LEU A 44 22.83 -11.83 -2.46
CA LEU A 44 21.86 -11.46 -1.43
C LEU A 44 20.46 -11.17 -2.02
N LEU A 45 20.38 -10.63 -3.23
CA LEU A 45 19.08 -10.33 -3.86
C LEU A 45 18.22 -11.59 -4.06
N HIS A 46 18.84 -12.77 -4.26
CA HIS A 46 18.12 -14.04 -4.34
C HIS A 46 17.65 -14.55 -2.97
N ALA A 47 18.39 -14.20 -1.90
CA ALA A 47 18.04 -14.62 -0.55
C ALA A 47 17.00 -13.70 0.11
N PHE A 48 16.99 -12.41 -0.24
CA PHE A 48 16.17 -11.39 0.41
C PHE A 48 15.52 -10.44 -0.61
N PRO A 49 14.73 -10.94 -1.57
CA PRO A 49 14.17 -10.09 -2.64
C PRO A 49 13.23 -9.00 -2.11
N GLU A 50 12.57 -9.24 -0.97
CA GLU A 50 11.68 -8.25 -0.30
C GLU A 50 12.44 -7.14 0.42
N ARG A 51 13.76 -7.27 0.59
CA ARG A 51 14.63 -6.30 1.26
C ARG A 51 15.54 -5.54 0.30
N ILE A 52 15.28 -5.68 -0.99
CA ILE A 52 15.88 -4.82 -2.00
C ILE A 52 15.36 -3.41 -1.78
N GLY A 53 16.25 -2.43 -1.77
CA GLY A 53 15.93 -1.03 -1.54
C GLY A 53 16.52 -0.14 -2.63
N ARG A 54 15.72 0.85 -3.04
CA ARG A 54 16.12 1.96 -3.89
C ARG A 54 16.24 3.23 -3.08
N GLN A 55 17.34 3.95 -3.26
CA GLN A 55 17.57 5.25 -2.65
C GLN A 55 16.46 6.24 -3.05
N LEU A 56 15.99 7.04 -2.10
CA LEU A 56 15.04 8.11 -2.38
C LEU A 56 15.72 9.28 -3.06
N ASP A 57 15.11 9.82 -4.10
CA ASP A 57 15.69 10.91 -4.92
C ASP A 57 16.03 12.17 -4.10
N ASN A 58 15.31 12.42 -2.99
CA ASN A 58 15.47 13.63 -2.17
C ASN A 58 16.24 13.38 -0.85
N ASP A 59 16.66 12.14 -0.57
CA ASP A 59 17.35 11.80 0.67
C ASP A 59 18.28 10.60 0.47
N PRO A 60 19.59 10.86 0.33
CA PRO A 60 20.58 9.81 0.03
C PRO A 60 20.79 8.80 1.16
N LEU A 61 20.27 9.07 2.35
CA LEU A 61 20.33 8.15 3.49
C LEU A 61 19.13 7.21 3.58
N ARG A 62 18.07 7.48 2.83
CA ARG A 62 16.82 6.73 2.91
C ARG A 62 16.55 5.90 1.67
N TYR A 63 16.04 4.72 1.90
CA TYR A 63 15.73 3.72 0.88
C TYR A 63 14.28 3.26 1.01
N GLN A 64 13.58 3.22 -0.10
CA GLN A 64 12.32 2.50 -0.20
C GLN A 64 12.61 1.03 -0.46
N LEU A 65 12.16 0.15 0.43
CA LEU A 65 12.30 -1.29 0.27
C LEU A 65 11.19 -1.85 -0.63
N ALA A 66 11.46 -3.01 -1.25
CA ALA A 66 10.50 -3.71 -2.10
C ALA A 66 9.17 -4.04 -1.40
N ASN A 67 9.20 -4.22 -0.07
CA ASN A 67 7.99 -4.43 0.75
C ASN A 67 7.21 -3.12 1.08
N GLY A 68 7.60 -1.98 0.49
CA GLY A 68 6.96 -0.67 0.68
C GLY A 68 7.45 0.11 1.91
N LYS A 69 8.23 -0.49 2.80
CA LYS A 69 8.75 0.20 3.99
C LYS A 69 9.92 1.12 3.64
N ILE A 70 10.10 2.16 4.44
CA ILE A 70 11.27 3.04 4.35
C ILE A 70 12.30 2.59 5.39
N ALA A 71 13.54 2.44 4.93
CA ALA A 71 14.68 2.17 5.77
C ALA A 71 15.76 3.24 5.57
N HIS A 72 16.68 3.38 6.52
CA HIS A 72 17.77 4.34 6.42
C HIS A 72 19.11 3.69 6.76
N ILE A 73 20.20 4.21 6.19
CA ILE A 73 21.57 3.88 6.53
C ILE A 73 22.13 4.92 7.49
N HIS A 74 23.19 4.55 8.22
CA HIS A 74 23.94 5.52 9.03
C HIS A 74 24.64 6.55 8.12
N PRO A 75 24.74 7.85 8.50
CA PRO A 75 25.42 8.86 7.69
C PRO A 75 26.86 8.49 7.29
N ASP A 76 27.58 7.80 8.17
CA ASP A 76 28.96 7.35 7.93
C ASP A 76 29.05 5.98 7.22
N SER A 77 27.94 5.50 6.68
CA SER A 77 27.91 4.20 5.99
C SER A 77 28.72 4.25 4.70
N PRO A 78 29.53 3.23 4.40
CA PRO A 78 30.21 3.12 3.11
C PRO A 78 29.26 2.90 1.92
N LEU A 79 27.97 2.68 2.20
CA LEU A 79 26.90 2.56 1.20
C LEU A 79 26.29 3.91 0.81
N TYR A 80 26.82 5.02 1.35
CA TYR A 80 26.36 6.35 0.98
C TYR A 80 26.55 6.58 -0.52
N GLY A 81 25.48 6.98 -1.21
CA GLY A 81 25.49 7.21 -2.66
C GLY A 81 25.18 5.99 -3.52
N GLU A 82 25.03 4.81 -2.93
CA GLU A 82 24.58 3.63 -3.66
C GLU A 82 23.09 3.73 -3.97
N SER A 83 22.74 3.71 -5.26
CA SER A 83 21.34 3.87 -5.71
C SER A 83 20.47 2.66 -5.33
N TRP A 84 21.07 1.47 -5.30
CA TRP A 84 20.38 0.22 -5.00
C TRP A 84 21.19 -0.63 -4.04
N LEU A 85 20.49 -1.26 -3.11
CA LEU A 85 21.11 -2.19 -2.17
C LEU A 85 20.17 -3.35 -1.83
N CYS A 86 20.73 -4.45 -1.34
CA CYS A 86 20.00 -5.53 -0.70
C CYS A 86 20.40 -5.60 0.78
N ALA A 87 19.42 -5.42 1.67
CA ALA A 87 19.63 -5.43 3.11
C ALA A 87 19.56 -6.86 3.66
N SER A 88 20.67 -7.40 4.16
CA SER A 88 20.70 -8.69 4.84
C SER A 88 20.26 -8.58 6.30
N GLU A 89 20.46 -7.42 6.94
CA GLU A 89 20.10 -7.20 8.33
C GLU A 89 19.42 -5.83 8.52
N LEU A 90 18.22 -5.86 9.12
CA LEU A 90 17.41 -4.68 9.41
C LEU A 90 17.06 -4.68 10.90
N LYS A 91 17.20 -3.53 11.54
CA LYS A 91 16.66 -3.27 12.87
C LYS A 91 15.40 -2.42 12.73
N PHE A 92 14.27 -2.97 13.12
CA PHE A 92 13.02 -2.23 13.12
C PHE A 92 12.88 -1.46 14.44
N ASP A 93 12.60 -0.16 14.32
CA ASP A 93 12.14 0.69 15.41
C ASP A 93 10.69 1.08 15.13
N ALA A 94 10.00 1.67 16.11
CA ALA A 94 8.55 1.97 16.02
C ALA A 94 8.15 2.80 14.79
N LYS A 95 9.06 3.61 14.24
CA LYS A 95 8.78 4.50 13.10
C LYS A 95 9.61 4.25 11.85
N GLN A 96 10.78 3.64 11.96
CA GLN A 96 11.72 3.49 10.85
C GLN A 96 12.51 2.19 10.96
N ALA A 97 13.03 1.71 9.83
CA ALA A 97 13.96 0.60 9.81
C ALA A 97 15.39 1.12 9.61
N LEU A 98 16.32 0.68 10.45
CA LEU A 98 17.76 0.95 10.26
C LEU A 98 18.39 -0.23 9.54
N ILE A 99 19.11 0.03 8.47
CA ILE A 99 19.90 -0.95 7.74
C ILE A 99 21.21 -1.14 8.49
N LEU A 100 21.40 -2.32 9.07
CA LEU A 100 22.61 -2.66 9.78
C LEU A 100 23.66 -3.27 8.86
N ARG A 101 23.21 -4.10 7.90
CA ARG A 101 24.07 -4.74 6.89
C ARG A 101 23.36 -4.81 5.57
N ALA A 102 24.05 -4.39 4.52
CA ALA A 102 23.59 -4.47 3.15
C ALA A 102 24.78 -4.57 2.20
N ALA A 103 24.50 -4.94 0.96
CA ALA A 103 25.44 -4.82 -0.13
C ALA A 103 24.81 -4.07 -1.30
N PRO A 104 25.59 -3.29 -2.07
CA PRO A 104 25.07 -2.63 -3.27
C PRO A 104 24.74 -3.69 -4.32
N ILE A 105 23.70 -3.44 -5.11
CA ILE A 105 23.28 -4.30 -6.22
C ILE A 105 23.25 -3.52 -7.52
N ASP A 106 23.42 -4.23 -8.63
CA ASP A 106 23.25 -3.66 -9.95
C ASP A 106 21.78 -3.79 -10.39
N GLN A 107 21.16 -2.64 -10.71
CA GLN A 107 19.78 -2.62 -11.22
C GLN A 107 19.61 -3.49 -12.47
N HIS A 108 20.61 -3.51 -13.35
CA HIS A 108 20.55 -4.29 -14.57
C HIS A 108 20.52 -5.79 -14.27
N ARG A 109 21.30 -6.22 -13.29
CA ARG A 109 21.31 -7.60 -12.81
C ARG A 109 19.96 -7.95 -12.17
N LEU A 110 19.41 -7.06 -11.33
CA LEU A 110 18.09 -7.24 -10.73
C LEU A 110 17.01 -7.43 -11.80
N GLN A 111 17.06 -6.64 -12.88
CA GLN A 111 16.11 -6.73 -13.98
C GLN A 111 16.26 -8.01 -14.80
N GLN A 112 17.48 -8.53 -14.93
CA GLN A 112 17.72 -9.81 -15.61
C GLN A 112 17.26 -11.01 -14.80
N ASP A 113 17.50 -10.99 -13.47
CA ASP A 113 17.23 -12.14 -12.61
C ASP A 113 15.76 -12.20 -12.15
N PHE A 114 15.04 -11.09 -12.12
CA PHE A 114 13.63 -11.00 -11.68
C PHE A 114 12.76 -10.15 -12.63
N PRO A 115 12.75 -10.43 -13.92
CA PRO A 115 11.97 -9.62 -14.88
C PRO A 115 10.47 -9.59 -14.56
N GLU A 116 9.93 -10.67 -13.99
CA GLU A 116 8.51 -10.81 -13.62
C GLU A 116 8.06 -9.90 -12.47
N ARG A 117 9.01 -9.35 -11.70
CA ARG A 117 8.72 -8.41 -10.62
C ARG A 117 8.69 -6.95 -11.07
N PHE A 118 9.06 -6.70 -12.33
CA PHE A 118 8.94 -5.39 -12.96
C PHE A 118 7.59 -5.29 -13.65
N VAL A 119 6.72 -4.46 -13.10
CA VAL A 119 5.35 -4.31 -13.60
C VAL A 119 5.14 -2.87 -14.05
N GLU A 120 4.54 -2.72 -15.22
CA GLU A 120 4.01 -1.44 -15.69
C GLU A 120 2.50 -1.42 -15.41
N GLN A 121 2.04 -0.38 -14.69
CA GLN A 121 0.63 -0.25 -14.33
C GLN A 121 0.18 1.22 -14.40
N ASP A 122 -1.06 1.40 -14.79
CA ASP A 122 -1.73 2.69 -14.73
C ASP A 122 -2.35 2.84 -13.34
N VAL A 123 -1.95 3.92 -12.65
CA VAL A 123 -2.39 4.21 -11.28
C VAL A 123 -3.14 5.54 -11.28
N VAL A 124 -4.35 5.52 -10.78
CA VAL A 124 -5.13 6.72 -10.49
C VAL A 124 -5.19 6.93 -9.00
N ARG A 125 -4.83 8.12 -8.56
CA ARG A 125 -4.90 8.49 -7.14
C ARG A 125 -5.17 9.98 -6.96
N TRP A 126 -5.69 10.32 -5.80
CA TRP A 126 -5.87 11.71 -5.41
C TRP A 126 -4.53 12.35 -5.03
N ASP A 127 -4.30 13.55 -5.56
CA ASP A 127 -3.16 14.40 -5.17
C ASP A 127 -3.67 15.58 -4.34
N ASP A 128 -3.37 15.58 -3.05
CA ASP A 128 -3.80 16.63 -2.12
C ASP A 128 -3.23 18.01 -2.47
N ARG A 129 -2.06 18.07 -3.12
CA ARG A 129 -1.42 19.34 -3.49
C ARG A 129 -2.14 19.99 -4.68
N GLN A 130 -2.57 19.18 -5.62
CA GLN A 130 -3.27 19.64 -6.82
C GLN A 130 -4.80 19.66 -6.62
N ASN A 131 -5.29 19.10 -5.52
CA ASN A 131 -6.71 18.88 -5.23
C ASN A 131 -7.42 18.23 -6.44
N ALA A 132 -6.82 17.21 -7.02
CA ALA A 132 -7.26 16.56 -8.25
C ALA A 132 -6.85 15.10 -8.31
N LEU A 133 -7.59 14.33 -9.11
CA LEU A 133 -7.17 13.00 -9.52
C LEU A 133 -6.03 13.11 -10.53
N ILE A 134 -4.98 12.35 -10.29
CA ILE A 134 -3.86 12.19 -11.22
C ILE A 134 -3.81 10.75 -11.71
N SER A 135 -3.66 10.60 -13.03
CA SER A 135 -3.41 9.32 -13.68
C SER A 135 -1.97 9.25 -14.11
N ARG A 136 -1.28 8.21 -13.71
CA ARG A 136 0.13 7.99 -14.02
C ARG A 136 0.37 6.56 -14.45
N ARG A 137 1.21 6.38 -15.45
CA ARG A 137 1.80 5.10 -15.78
C ARG A 137 3.07 4.95 -14.98
N GLU A 138 3.11 3.96 -14.14
CA GLU A 138 4.25 3.69 -13.26
C GLU A 138 4.89 2.36 -13.63
N THR A 139 6.21 2.38 -13.86
CA THR A 139 7.03 1.17 -13.87
C THR A 139 7.50 0.93 -12.45
N ARG A 140 7.28 -0.24 -11.92
CA ARG A 140 7.59 -0.60 -10.53
C ARG A 140 8.40 -1.89 -10.46
N TYR A 141 9.25 -1.96 -9.44
CA TYR A 141 9.74 -3.21 -8.88
C TYR A 141 9.04 -3.42 -7.54
N GLU A 142 8.09 -4.35 -7.48
CA GLU A 142 7.22 -4.54 -6.31
C GLU A 142 6.57 -3.20 -5.89
N GLN A 143 6.89 -2.69 -4.67
CA GLN A 143 6.38 -1.40 -4.20
C GLN A 143 7.28 -0.19 -4.55
N ILE A 144 8.44 -0.43 -5.18
CA ILE A 144 9.38 0.63 -5.56
C ILE A 144 8.96 1.22 -6.91
N VAL A 145 8.67 2.52 -6.96
CA VAL A 145 8.38 3.24 -8.21
C VAL A 145 9.69 3.61 -8.89
N LEU A 146 9.90 3.11 -10.11
CA LEU A 146 11.10 3.34 -10.92
C LEU A 146 10.95 4.55 -11.82
N SER A 147 9.82 4.63 -12.49
CA SER A 147 9.44 5.76 -13.33
C SER A 147 7.95 6.03 -13.21
N SER A 148 7.57 7.28 -13.47
CA SER A 148 6.18 7.70 -13.41
C SER A 148 5.91 8.74 -14.47
N GLN A 149 5.02 8.45 -15.42
CA GLN A 149 4.60 9.32 -16.51
C GLN A 149 3.15 9.71 -16.32
N SER A 150 2.83 11.00 -16.48
CA SER A 150 1.44 11.46 -16.44
C SER A 150 0.70 11.05 -17.72
N LEU A 151 -0.47 10.45 -17.56
CA LEU A 151 -1.34 10.02 -18.67
C LEU A 151 -2.35 11.10 -19.11
N GLY A 152 -2.50 12.16 -18.34
CA GLY A 152 -3.36 13.31 -18.65
C GLY A 152 -4.87 13.05 -18.53
N LYS A 153 -5.38 11.91 -18.97
CA LYS A 153 -6.80 11.53 -18.84
C LYS A 153 -6.95 10.43 -17.80
N VAL A 154 -7.97 10.58 -16.99
CA VAL A 154 -8.37 9.56 -16.00
C VAL A 154 -9.58 8.82 -16.57
N ASP A 155 -9.55 7.50 -16.58
CA ASP A 155 -10.70 6.68 -16.92
C ASP A 155 -11.81 6.86 -15.88
N ALA A 156 -13.08 6.89 -16.31
CA ALA A 156 -14.21 7.17 -15.43
C ALA A 156 -14.40 6.12 -14.32
N VAL A 157 -14.12 4.86 -14.61
CA VAL A 157 -14.22 3.77 -13.64
C VAL A 157 -13.09 3.87 -12.62
N GLN A 158 -11.86 4.07 -13.08
CA GLN A 158 -10.69 4.25 -12.21
C GLN A 158 -10.81 5.53 -11.36
N ALA A 159 -11.40 6.60 -11.93
CA ALA A 159 -11.72 7.82 -11.19
C ALA A 159 -12.68 7.55 -10.04
N ALA A 160 -13.77 6.85 -10.31
CA ALA A 160 -14.76 6.47 -9.29
C ALA A 160 -14.15 5.59 -8.19
N GLU A 161 -13.27 4.65 -8.53
CA GLU A 161 -12.53 3.83 -7.56
C GLU A 161 -11.64 4.69 -6.66
N ALA A 162 -10.81 5.53 -7.24
CA ALA A 162 -9.89 6.39 -6.49
C ALA A 162 -10.64 7.38 -5.57
N LEU A 163 -11.78 7.94 -6.03
CA LEU A 163 -12.63 8.81 -5.22
C LEU A 163 -13.35 8.03 -4.11
N CYS A 164 -13.79 6.81 -4.38
CA CYS A 164 -14.41 5.93 -3.40
C CYS A 164 -13.41 5.57 -2.28
N ASP A 165 -12.16 5.27 -2.63
CA ASP A 165 -11.10 5.03 -1.68
C ASP A 165 -10.73 6.28 -0.87
N LEU A 166 -10.70 7.45 -1.50
CA LEU A 166 -10.52 8.72 -0.82
C LEU A 166 -11.63 8.97 0.22
N GLY A 167 -12.89 8.70 -0.16
CA GLY A 167 -14.02 8.75 0.78
C GLY A 167 -13.86 7.78 1.95
N GLY A 168 -13.34 6.59 1.69
CA GLY A 168 -13.01 5.61 2.72
C GLY A 168 -11.93 6.08 3.70
N GLN A 169 -10.91 6.77 3.20
CA GLN A 169 -9.80 7.29 4.02
C GLN A 169 -10.18 8.53 4.84
N ARG A 170 -10.97 9.44 4.25
CA ARG A 170 -11.37 10.71 4.89
C ARG A 170 -12.65 10.59 5.74
N GLY A 171 -13.39 9.50 5.59
CA GLY A 171 -14.65 9.26 6.28
C GLY A 171 -15.85 9.90 5.59
N LEU A 172 -17.05 9.54 6.06
CA LEU A 172 -18.29 9.97 5.44
C LEU A 172 -18.66 11.44 5.71
N SER A 173 -18.00 12.10 6.66
CA SER A 173 -18.26 13.49 7.03
C SER A 173 -17.94 14.51 5.93
N ILE A 174 -17.10 14.12 4.95
CA ILE A 174 -16.75 14.98 3.82
C ILE A 174 -17.81 14.98 2.71
N LEU A 175 -18.76 14.04 2.75
CA LEU A 175 -19.81 13.94 1.75
C LEU A 175 -20.90 14.99 2.02
N PRO A 176 -21.53 15.55 0.95
CA PRO A 176 -22.56 16.57 1.09
C PRO A 176 -23.90 15.95 1.49
N TRP A 177 -24.04 15.57 2.75
CA TRP A 177 -25.26 15.02 3.30
C TRP A 177 -26.37 16.06 3.34
N SER A 178 -27.56 15.72 2.81
CA SER A 178 -28.77 16.51 3.10
C SER A 178 -29.28 16.21 4.52
N ASP A 179 -30.00 17.18 5.13
CA ASP A 179 -30.68 16.96 6.41
C ASP A 179 -31.64 15.77 6.34
N HIS A 180 -32.35 15.64 5.21
CA HIS A 180 -33.25 14.52 4.96
C HIS A 180 -32.52 13.16 4.96
N ALA A 181 -31.38 13.05 4.30
CA ALA A 181 -30.60 11.80 4.28
C ALA A 181 -30.04 11.48 5.68
N GLN A 182 -29.61 12.50 6.42
CA GLN A 182 -29.14 12.30 7.79
C GLN A 182 -30.27 11.86 8.73
N GLN A 183 -31.42 12.50 8.66
CA GLN A 183 -32.61 12.09 9.43
C GLN A 183 -33.07 10.68 9.06
N PHE A 184 -33.08 10.35 7.78
CA PHE A 184 -33.37 8.99 7.33
C PHE A 184 -32.43 7.96 7.94
N ARG A 185 -31.11 8.21 7.92
CA ARG A 185 -30.12 7.34 8.55
C ARG A 185 -30.39 7.15 10.04
N GLN A 186 -30.69 8.23 10.76
CA GLN A 186 -30.98 8.16 12.20
C GLN A 186 -32.23 7.33 12.48
N ARG A 187 -33.29 7.54 11.70
CA ARG A 187 -34.54 6.72 11.81
C ARG A 187 -34.23 5.24 11.61
N VAL A 188 -33.48 4.90 10.58
CA VAL A 188 -33.10 3.51 10.31
C VAL A 188 -32.30 2.91 11.46
N LEU A 189 -31.34 3.63 12.01
CA LEU A 189 -30.51 3.15 13.13
C LEU A 189 -31.37 2.90 14.38
N CYS A 190 -32.32 3.81 14.71
CA CYS A 190 -33.28 3.61 15.80
C CYS A 190 -34.19 2.40 15.56
N LEU A 191 -34.71 2.25 14.34
CA LEU A 191 -35.61 1.13 14.01
C LEU A 191 -34.88 -0.21 14.08
N ARG A 192 -33.58 -0.27 13.71
CA ARG A 192 -32.78 -1.47 13.87
C ARG A 192 -32.59 -1.86 15.32
N GLU A 193 -32.43 -0.88 16.21
CA GLU A 193 -32.29 -1.12 17.63
C GLU A 193 -33.63 -1.61 18.24
N TRP A 194 -34.75 -1.02 17.85
CA TRP A 194 -36.07 -1.35 18.36
C TRP A 194 -36.67 -2.62 17.75
N PHE A 195 -36.36 -2.89 16.49
CA PHE A 195 -36.89 -4.00 15.70
C PHE A 195 -35.79 -4.81 15.04
N PRO A 196 -34.93 -5.52 15.80
CA PRO A 196 -33.75 -6.22 15.26
C PRO A 196 -34.11 -7.30 14.22
N GLU A 197 -35.32 -7.86 14.32
CA GLU A 197 -35.82 -8.88 13.38
C GLU A 197 -36.27 -8.33 12.02
N SER A 198 -36.37 -7.02 11.86
CA SER A 198 -36.92 -6.40 10.64
C SER A 198 -35.97 -6.44 9.45
N GLY A 199 -34.66 -6.76 9.67
CA GLY A 199 -33.69 -6.92 8.60
C GLY A 199 -33.26 -5.63 7.88
N PHE A 200 -33.54 -4.44 8.46
CA PHE A 200 -33.12 -3.16 7.87
C PHE A 200 -31.62 -3.11 7.62
N PRO A 201 -31.15 -2.58 6.48
CA PRO A 201 -29.72 -2.35 6.21
C PRO A 201 -29.06 -1.51 7.30
N ASP A 202 -27.79 -1.80 7.58
CA ASP A 202 -27.01 -1.03 8.54
C ASP A 202 -26.49 0.27 7.90
N CYS A 203 -26.96 1.41 8.42
CA CYS A 203 -26.57 2.76 7.99
C CYS A 203 -25.58 3.44 8.95
N SER A 204 -24.92 2.68 9.85
CA SER A 204 -23.81 3.21 10.64
C SER A 204 -22.66 3.64 9.74
N ASP A 205 -21.82 4.56 10.21
CA ASP A 205 -20.65 4.99 9.45
C ASP A 205 -19.73 3.82 9.11
N ALA A 206 -19.55 2.90 10.06
CA ALA A 206 -18.71 1.71 9.85
C ALA A 206 -19.26 0.81 8.74
N ALA A 207 -20.56 0.55 8.73
CA ALA A 207 -21.20 -0.30 7.72
C ALA A 207 -21.22 0.36 6.34
N LEU A 208 -21.53 1.66 6.28
CA LEU A 208 -21.51 2.41 5.02
C LEU A 208 -20.10 2.51 4.44
N LEU A 209 -19.07 2.72 5.27
CA LEU A 209 -17.67 2.72 4.83
C LEU A 209 -17.23 1.33 4.35
N ALA A 210 -17.60 0.28 5.05
CA ALA A 210 -17.30 -1.09 4.66
C ALA A 210 -17.94 -1.47 3.31
N ASN A 211 -19.14 -0.94 3.05
CA ASN A 211 -19.93 -1.25 1.85
C ASN A 211 -19.89 -0.14 0.77
N ARG A 212 -18.95 0.79 0.86
CA ARG A 212 -18.88 1.99 0.01
C ARG A 212 -18.82 1.70 -1.49
N GLU A 213 -18.27 0.58 -1.90
CA GLU A 213 -18.18 0.20 -3.30
C GLU A 213 -19.56 -0.05 -3.94
N HIS A 214 -20.55 -0.47 -3.14
CA HIS A 214 -21.89 -0.79 -3.64
C HIS A 214 -22.79 0.44 -3.76
N TRP A 215 -22.68 1.40 -2.87
CA TRP A 215 -23.57 2.55 -2.84
C TRP A 215 -22.93 3.85 -3.28
N LEU A 216 -21.67 4.12 -2.87
CA LEU A 216 -20.99 5.37 -3.15
C LEU A 216 -20.29 5.36 -4.52
N LYS A 217 -19.61 4.27 -4.88
CA LYS A 217 -18.88 4.17 -6.15
C LYS A 217 -19.74 4.40 -7.39
N PRO A 218 -20.98 3.89 -7.49
CA PRO A 218 -21.86 4.21 -8.63
C PRO A 218 -22.19 5.70 -8.76
N ALA A 219 -22.37 6.41 -7.66
CA ALA A 219 -22.63 7.85 -7.66
C ALA A 219 -21.40 8.69 -8.07
N LEU A 220 -20.20 8.12 -7.96
CA LEU A 220 -18.93 8.75 -8.32
C LEU A 220 -18.57 8.59 -9.81
N LEU A 221 -19.30 7.77 -10.56
CA LEU A 221 -19.03 7.57 -11.99
C LEU A 221 -19.14 8.91 -12.76
N GLY A 222 -18.09 9.22 -13.52
CA GLY A 222 -18.02 10.48 -14.28
C GLY A 222 -17.64 11.71 -13.47
N LYS A 223 -17.45 11.59 -12.16
CA LYS A 223 -16.94 12.68 -11.31
C LYS A 223 -15.42 12.73 -11.32
N SER A 224 -14.87 13.92 -11.20
CA SER A 224 -13.41 14.16 -11.12
C SER A 224 -12.94 14.55 -9.71
N ARG A 225 -13.86 14.83 -8.80
CA ARG A 225 -13.61 15.20 -7.40
C ARG A 225 -14.84 14.89 -6.54
N LEU A 226 -14.66 14.73 -5.24
CA LEU A 226 -15.75 14.43 -4.31
C LEU A 226 -16.75 15.57 -4.19
N GLU A 227 -16.29 16.80 -4.27
CA GLU A 227 -17.12 18.01 -4.22
C GLU A 227 -18.04 18.19 -5.46
N ALA A 228 -17.85 17.35 -6.48
CA ALA A 228 -18.76 17.31 -7.63
C ALA A 228 -20.03 16.47 -7.37
N LEU A 229 -20.08 15.75 -6.25
CA LEU A 229 -21.34 15.14 -5.77
C LEU A 229 -22.21 16.22 -5.14
N ASP A 230 -23.51 16.13 -5.37
CA ASP A 230 -24.48 16.94 -4.65
C ASP A 230 -25.22 16.12 -3.58
N ALA A 231 -25.98 16.82 -2.72
CA ALA A 231 -26.71 16.20 -1.64
C ALA A 231 -27.85 15.28 -2.11
N ALA A 232 -28.41 15.52 -3.30
CA ALA A 232 -29.46 14.68 -3.88
C ALA A 232 -28.85 13.34 -4.36
N GLU A 233 -27.72 13.39 -5.05
CA GLU A 233 -27.00 12.19 -5.51
C GLU A 233 -26.60 11.29 -4.34
N ILE A 234 -26.11 11.87 -3.24
CA ILE A 234 -25.80 11.11 -2.01
C ILE A 234 -27.05 10.50 -1.39
N SER A 235 -28.16 11.25 -1.36
CA SER A 235 -29.43 10.75 -0.87
C SER A 235 -29.94 9.57 -1.71
N GLU A 236 -29.91 9.69 -3.03
CA GLU A 236 -30.28 8.60 -3.95
C GLU A 236 -29.37 7.37 -3.79
N ALA A 237 -28.08 7.59 -3.67
CA ALA A 237 -27.11 6.52 -3.43
C ALA A 237 -27.38 5.79 -2.10
N LEU A 238 -27.68 6.53 -1.02
CA LEU A 238 -28.10 5.94 0.26
C LEU A 238 -29.39 5.14 0.10
N PHE A 239 -30.41 5.73 -0.52
CA PHE A 239 -31.70 5.08 -0.70
C PHE A 239 -31.62 3.84 -1.57
N SER A 240 -30.65 3.71 -2.46
CA SER A 240 -30.45 2.51 -3.27
C SER A 240 -30.15 1.25 -2.44
N LEU A 241 -29.71 1.42 -1.19
CA LEU A 241 -29.50 0.32 -0.25
C LEU A 241 -30.80 -0.30 0.27
N PHE A 242 -31.94 0.36 0.04
CA PHE A 242 -33.24 -0.04 0.55
C PHE A 242 -34.16 -0.41 -0.62
N ASP A 243 -34.77 -1.57 -0.54
CA ASP A 243 -35.86 -1.93 -1.40
C ASP A 243 -37.16 -1.16 -1.05
N TRP A 244 -38.16 -1.24 -1.92
CA TRP A 244 -39.42 -0.55 -1.72
C TRP A 244 -40.18 -0.96 -0.43
N PRO A 245 -40.27 -2.24 -0.05
CA PRO A 245 -40.90 -2.67 1.19
C PRO A 245 -40.22 -2.05 2.44
N HIS A 246 -38.90 -2.06 2.50
CA HIS A 246 -38.18 -1.44 3.62
C HIS A 246 -38.46 0.06 3.73
N ARG A 247 -38.49 0.79 2.61
CA ARG A 247 -38.80 2.23 2.61
C ARG A 247 -40.19 2.51 3.12
N GLN A 248 -41.19 1.75 2.67
CA GLN A 248 -42.57 1.88 3.17
C GLN A 248 -42.66 1.58 4.67
N GLN A 249 -41.99 0.55 5.13
CA GLN A 249 -41.99 0.18 6.54
C GLN A 249 -41.34 1.26 7.41
N ILE A 250 -40.23 1.86 6.95
CA ILE A 250 -39.57 2.96 7.65
C ILE A 250 -40.51 4.17 7.79
N GLU A 251 -41.21 4.55 6.73
CA GLU A 251 -42.17 5.66 6.77
C GLU A 251 -43.37 5.38 7.68
N GLN A 252 -43.83 4.14 7.79
CA GLN A 252 -44.91 3.74 8.68
C GLN A 252 -44.48 3.72 10.16
N LEU A 253 -43.30 3.21 10.46
CA LEU A 253 -42.80 3.04 11.83
C LEU A 253 -42.17 4.31 12.42
N ALA A 254 -41.56 5.12 11.59
CA ALA A 254 -40.90 6.37 11.97
C ALA A 254 -41.19 7.47 10.92
N PRO A 255 -42.41 8.03 10.87
CA PRO A 255 -42.74 9.09 9.94
C PRO A 255 -41.89 10.35 10.17
N THR A 256 -41.71 11.16 9.10
CA THR A 256 -40.97 12.43 9.12
C THR A 256 -41.70 13.52 9.87
#